data_fe62aa959f2d9079fcfa93cfac6fa407
#
_entry.id   fe62aa959f2d9079fcfa93cfac6fa407
#
_cell.length_a   1.000
_cell.length_b   1.000
_cell.length_c   1.000
_cell.angle_alpha   90.00
_cell.angle_beta   90.00
_cell.angle_gamma   90.00
#
_symmetry.space_group_name_H-M   'P 1'
#
loop_
_entity.id
_entity.type
_entity.pdbx_description
1 polymer ?
#
loop_
_entity_poly.entity_id
_entity_poly.type
_entity_poly.pdbx_seq_one_letter_code
_entity_poly.pdbx_strand_id
1 'polypeptide(L)'
;MIQREVSSFIIDRINLDILRCLRINARCKASDISQKVNLSVSAVIERIRRMEAAGIIRQYTVLIDPTQVGNDLTALMEVSLEHPKYYDDLVDMIRQHPNVAECHYLTGEFDFLLKIVTDSSSSLEQIHRNIKSMPGVSATKTHFVLKTIKDEVATLPEHLE
;
A
#
# COMPACT_ATOMS: atom_id res chain seq x y z
N MET A 1 -14.43 22.68 8.71
CA MET A 1 -14.92 22.39 7.33
C MET A 1 -13.78 22.73 6.37
N ILE A 2 -12.89 21.78 6.08
CA ILE A 2 -11.75 21.99 5.18
C ILE A 2 -12.25 21.53 3.81
N GLN A 3 -12.56 22.51 2.95
CA GLN A 3 -12.77 22.25 1.52
C GLN A 3 -11.42 21.75 0.95
N ARG A 4 -11.33 20.44 0.69
CA ARG A 4 -10.33 19.92 -0.24
C ARG A 4 -10.76 20.38 -1.63
N GLU A 5 -10.13 21.41 -2.17
CA GLU A 5 -10.11 21.60 -3.61
C GLU A 5 -9.45 20.38 -4.21
N VAL A 6 -10.24 19.44 -4.72
CA VAL A 6 -9.76 18.39 -5.60
C VAL A 6 -9.39 19.12 -6.89
N SER A 7 -8.12 19.46 -7.04
CA SER A 7 -7.57 19.90 -8.32
C SER A 7 -8.05 18.90 -9.37
N SER A 8 -8.83 19.34 -10.34
CA SER A 8 -9.35 18.53 -11.45
C SER A 8 -8.21 18.19 -12.42
N PHE A 9 -7.25 17.38 -11.94
CA PHE A 9 -6.19 16.88 -12.81
C PHE A 9 -6.76 15.75 -13.66
N ILE A 10 -6.89 16.02 -14.96
CA ILE A 10 -7.34 15.01 -15.92
C ILE A 10 -6.13 14.18 -16.34
N ILE A 11 -6.20 12.88 -16.08
CA ILE A 11 -5.19 11.93 -16.57
C ILE A 11 -5.48 11.65 -18.05
N ASP A 12 -4.54 12.01 -18.92
CA ASP A 12 -4.58 11.66 -20.33
C ASP A 12 -3.80 10.35 -20.61
N ARG A 13 -3.89 9.86 -21.84
CA ARG A 13 -3.20 8.65 -22.27
C ARG A 13 -1.68 8.74 -22.07
N ILE A 14 -1.10 9.90 -22.33
CA ILE A 14 0.35 10.11 -22.18
C ILE A 14 0.74 10.01 -20.71
N ASN A 15 -0.06 10.57 -19.80
CA ASN A 15 0.16 10.44 -18.36
C ASN A 15 0.12 8.97 -17.93
N LEU A 16 -0.83 8.17 -18.43
CA LEU A 16 -0.85 6.73 -18.18
C LEU A 16 0.39 6.01 -18.69
N ASP A 17 0.88 6.34 -19.88
CA ASP A 17 2.07 5.72 -20.45
C ASP A 17 3.34 6.09 -19.63
N ILE A 18 3.43 7.32 -19.13
CA ILE A 18 4.48 7.74 -18.18
C ILE A 18 4.37 6.92 -16.89
N LEU A 19 3.17 6.79 -16.31
CA LEU A 19 2.94 6.00 -15.09
C LEU A 19 3.27 4.52 -15.29
N ARG A 20 2.97 3.94 -16.47
CA ARG A 20 3.37 2.56 -16.81
C ARG A 20 4.88 2.37 -16.81
N CYS A 21 5.63 3.35 -17.35
CA CYS A 21 7.10 3.32 -17.30
C CYS A 21 7.61 3.37 -15.85
N LEU A 22 7.10 4.30 -15.06
CA LEU A 22 7.51 4.49 -13.66
C LEU A 22 7.11 3.31 -12.76
N ARG A 23 5.96 2.67 -13.02
CA ARG A 23 5.52 1.46 -12.29
C ARG A 23 6.49 0.29 -12.50
N ILE A 24 6.99 0.12 -13.73
CA ILE A 24 7.97 -0.94 -14.05
C ILE A 24 9.32 -0.63 -13.42
N ASN A 25 9.76 0.62 -13.50
CA ASN A 25 11.04 1.06 -12.96
C ASN A 25 10.95 2.54 -12.55
N ALA A 26 10.79 2.79 -11.24
CA ALA A 26 10.74 4.14 -10.68
C ALA A 26 12.05 4.95 -10.89
N ARG A 27 13.16 4.28 -11.23
CA ARG A 27 14.46 4.90 -11.56
C ARG A 27 14.65 5.13 -13.06
N CYS A 28 13.62 4.92 -13.89
CA CYS A 28 13.68 5.17 -15.32
C CYS A 28 13.99 6.65 -15.58
N LYS A 29 14.95 6.91 -16.48
CA LYS A 29 15.33 8.29 -16.83
C LYS A 29 14.20 8.96 -17.64
N ALA A 30 14.00 10.25 -17.42
CA ALA A 30 13.03 11.03 -18.19
C ALA A 30 13.32 11.01 -19.71
N SER A 31 14.59 10.86 -20.11
CA SER A 31 15.00 10.67 -21.51
C SER A 31 14.48 9.38 -22.12
N ASP A 32 14.45 8.29 -21.34
CA ASP A 32 13.97 6.98 -21.82
C ASP A 32 12.44 6.97 -21.92
N ILE A 33 11.76 7.64 -20.96
CA ILE A 33 10.32 7.84 -21.00
C ILE A 33 9.94 8.71 -22.20
N SER A 34 10.68 9.82 -22.46
CA SER A 34 10.41 10.77 -23.54
C SER A 34 10.37 10.10 -24.91
N GLN A 35 11.29 9.15 -25.15
CA GLN A 35 11.30 8.35 -26.38
C GLN A 35 10.05 7.46 -26.53
N LYS A 36 9.57 6.84 -25.43
CA LYS A 36 8.41 5.96 -25.44
C LYS A 36 7.09 6.71 -25.65
N VAL A 37 6.98 7.92 -25.09
CA VAL A 37 5.75 8.72 -25.17
C VAL A 37 5.80 9.80 -26.25
N ASN A 38 6.90 9.86 -27.02
CA ASN A 38 7.13 10.82 -28.12
C ASN A 38 6.96 12.30 -27.69
N LEU A 39 7.57 12.66 -26.56
CA LEU A 39 7.61 14.02 -26.02
C LEU A 39 9.06 14.46 -25.78
N SER A 40 9.27 15.77 -25.57
CA SER A 40 10.55 16.27 -25.06
C SER A 40 10.79 15.83 -23.60
N VAL A 41 12.05 15.74 -23.20
CA VAL A 41 12.44 15.40 -21.81
C VAL A 41 11.82 16.40 -20.82
N SER A 42 11.83 17.69 -21.14
CA SER A 42 11.25 18.74 -20.31
C SER A 42 9.74 18.58 -20.13
N ALA A 43 9.01 18.18 -21.21
CA ALA A 43 7.58 17.94 -21.14
C ALA A 43 7.25 16.72 -20.26
N VAL A 44 8.07 15.65 -20.30
CA VAL A 44 7.92 14.49 -19.42
C VAL A 44 8.13 14.89 -17.96
N ILE A 45 9.21 15.63 -17.66
CA ILE A 45 9.51 16.09 -16.30
C ILE A 45 8.36 16.93 -15.75
N GLU A 46 7.84 17.86 -16.56
CA GLU A 46 6.72 18.71 -16.14
C GLU A 46 5.45 17.91 -15.86
N ARG A 47 5.13 16.91 -16.70
CA ARG A 47 3.98 16.02 -16.46
C ARG A 47 4.13 15.23 -15.17
N ILE A 48 5.32 14.69 -14.91
CA ILE A 48 5.61 13.96 -13.66
C ILE A 48 5.40 14.87 -12.45
N ARG A 49 5.98 16.08 -12.44
CA ARG A 49 5.80 17.07 -11.36
C ARG A 49 4.33 17.41 -11.12
N ARG A 50 3.54 17.57 -12.18
CA ARG A 50 2.11 17.83 -12.06
C ARG A 50 1.36 16.65 -11.46
N MET A 51 1.71 15.41 -11.81
CA MET A 51 1.12 14.20 -11.21
C MET A 51 1.52 14.02 -9.74
N GLU A 52 2.74 14.41 -9.37
CA GLU A 52 3.19 14.48 -7.97
C GLU A 52 2.40 15.53 -7.18
N ALA A 53 2.31 16.75 -7.70
CA ALA A 53 1.56 17.85 -7.08
C ALA A 53 0.06 17.52 -6.92
N ALA A 54 -0.52 16.78 -7.87
CA ALA A 54 -1.92 16.33 -7.81
C ALA A 54 -2.12 15.10 -6.89
N GLY A 55 -1.05 14.53 -6.30
CA GLY A 55 -1.11 13.35 -5.44
C GLY A 55 -1.40 12.03 -6.17
N ILE A 56 -1.29 12.01 -7.50
CA ILE A 56 -1.41 10.78 -8.31
C ILE A 56 -0.19 9.90 -8.07
N ILE A 57 1.01 10.49 -8.13
CA ILE A 57 2.24 9.85 -7.67
C ILE A 57 2.41 10.26 -6.21
N ARG A 58 2.17 9.34 -5.28
CA ARG A 58 2.24 9.61 -3.84
C ARG A 58 3.66 9.49 -3.30
N GLN A 59 4.44 8.55 -3.85
CA GLN A 59 5.83 8.28 -3.44
C GLN A 59 6.53 7.38 -4.45
N TYR A 60 7.86 7.39 -4.39
CA TYR A 60 8.73 6.40 -5.02
C TYR A 60 9.27 5.49 -3.94
N THR A 61 9.22 4.18 -4.16
CA THR A 61 9.64 3.19 -3.17
C THR A 61 10.42 2.05 -3.83
N VAL A 62 11.00 1.19 -3.01
CA VAL A 62 11.61 -0.07 -3.44
C VAL A 62 10.77 -1.24 -2.94
N LEU A 63 10.65 -2.27 -3.76
CA LEU A 63 10.15 -3.57 -3.32
C LEU A 63 11.32 -4.39 -2.81
N ILE A 64 11.18 -4.91 -1.61
CA ILE A 64 12.19 -5.74 -0.96
C ILE A 64 11.61 -7.14 -0.81
N ASP A 65 12.37 -8.16 -1.22
CA ASP A 65 12.02 -9.55 -0.89
C ASP A 65 12.19 -9.73 0.62
N PRO A 66 11.10 -9.96 1.36
CA PRO A 66 11.16 -10.06 2.82
C PRO A 66 12.07 -11.18 3.29
N THR A 67 12.18 -12.29 2.55
CA THR A 67 13.03 -13.44 2.94
C THR A 67 14.51 -13.10 2.87
N GLN A 68 14.92 -12.21 1.94
CA GLN A 68 16.32 -11.77 1.82
C GLN A 68 16.76 -10.85 2.97
N VAL A 69 15.82 -10.35 3.76
CA VAL A 69 16.10 -9.53 4.95
C VAL A 69 15.67 -10.23 6.24
N GLY A 70 15.47 -11.57 6.19
CA GLY A 70 15.20 -12.39 7.35
C GLY A 70 13.74 -12.44 7.81
N ASN A 71 12.80 -11.97 7.01
CA ASN A 71 11.36 -12.05 7.29
C ASN A 71 10.74 -13.21 6.49
N ASP A 72 10.83 -14.42 7.03
CA ASP A 72 10.46 -15.67 6.32
C ASP A 72 8.96 -15.98 6.41
N LEU A 73 8.20 -15.21 7.17
CA LEU A 73 6.79 -15.47 7.43
C LEU A 73 5.90 -14.27 7.11
N THR A 74 4.89 -14.53 6.30
CA THR A 74 3.79 -13.59 6.06
C THR A 74 2.48 -14.19 6.57
N ALA A 75 1.69 -13.41 7.29
CA ALA A 75 0.36 -13.80 7.74
C ALA A 75 -0.65 -12.71 7.43
N LEU A 76 -1.90 -13.12 7.20
CA LEU A 76 -3.05 -12.23 7.15
C LEU A 76 -3.86 -12.44 8.44
N MET A 77 -4.09 -11.36 9.19
CA MET A 77 -4.85 -11.40 10.43
C MET A 77 -6.10 -10.55 10.30
N GLU A 78 -7.24 -11.20 10.44
CA GLU A 78 -8.54 -10.56 10.58
C GLU A 78 -8.76 -10.20 12.06
N VAL A 79 -9.29 -9.00 12.31
CA VAL A 79 -9.56 -8.48 13.66
C VAL A 79 -10.95 -7.88 13.71
N SER A 80 -11.72 -8.19 14.76
CA SER A 80 -13.02 -7.57 15.06
C SER A 80 -12.96 -6.79 16.36
N LEU A 81 -13.67 -5.68 16.40
CA LEU A 81 -13.92 -4.88 17.61
C LEU A 81 -15.29 -5.15 18.18
N GLU A 82 -15.42 -5.17 19.48
CA GLU A 82 -16.72 -5.26 20.17
C GLU A 82 -17.55 -3.98 20.08
N HIS A 83 -16.86 -2.82 19.84
CA HIS A 83 -17.52 -1.52 19.73
C HIS A 83 -16.65 -0.52 18.97
N PRO A 84 -17.22 0.34 18.10
CA PRO A 84 -16.49 1.34 17.32
C PRO A 84 -15.65 2.34 18.13
N LYS A 85 -15.93 2.55 19.41
CA LYS A 85 -15.15 3.45 20.30
C LYS A 85 -13.67 3.05 20.42
N TYR A 86 -13.32 1.79 20.14
CA TYR A 86 -11.95 1.28 20.21
C TYR A 86 -11.17 1.40 18.89
N TYR A 87 -11.82 1.96 17.85
CA TYR A 87 -11.24 2.08 16.51
C TYR A 87 -9.93 2.87 16.50
N ASP A 88 -9.92 4.07 17.10
CA ASP A 88 -8.77 4.96 17.04
C ASP A 88 -7.56 4.37 17.79
N ASP A 89 -7.77 3.79 18.96
CA ASP A 89 -6.72 3.15 19.76
C ASP A 89 -6.06 1.98 19.00
N LEU A 90 -6.87 1.13 18.36
CA LEU A 90 -6.37 0.03 17.54
C LEU A 90 -5.59 0.53 16.34
N VAL A 91 -6.13 1.51 15.60
CA VAL A 91 -5.50 2.08 14.40
C VAL A 91 -4.16 2.73 14.74
N ASP A 92 -4.08 3.47 15.86
CA ASP A 92 -2.84 4.14 16.27
C ASP A 92 -1.76 3.13 16.67
N MET A 93 -2.12 2.04 17.34
CA MET A 93 -1.19 0.95 17.64
C MET A 93 -0.70 0.28 16.34
N ILE A 94 -1.61 -0.07 15.44
CA ILE A 94 -1.28 -0.73 14.18
C ILE A 94 -0.35 0.13 13.33
N ARG A 95 -0.60 1.44 13.23
CA ARG A 95 0.24 2.37 12.46
C ARG A 95 1.69 2.41 12.94
N GLN A 96 1.91 2.19 14.22
CA GLN A 96 3.24 2.22 14.82
C GLN A 96 3.91 0.84 14.84
N HIS A 97 3.18 -0.23 14.50
CA HIS A 97 3.72 -1.58 14.60
C HIS A 97 4.62 -1.93 13.42
N PRO A 98 5.93 -2.20 13.63
CA PRO A 98 6.90 -2.35 12.54
C PRO A 98 6.65 -3.57 11.65
N ASN A 99 6.01 -4.62 12.17
CA ASN A 99 5.74 -5.84 11.44
C ASN A 99 4.38 -5.83 10.72
N VAL A 100 3.55 -4.80 10.90
CA VAL A 100 2.30 -4.66 10.16
C VAL A 100 2.58 -3.84 8.89
N ALA A 101 2.64 -4.54 7.76
CA ALA A 101 2.93 -3.91 6.46
C ALA A 101 1.71 -3.22 5.85
N GLU A 102 0.51 -3.77 6.09
CA GLU A 102 -0.75 -3.24 5.56
C GLU A 102 -1.86 -3.40 6.59
N CYS A 103 -2.78 -2.45 6.61
CA CYS A 103 -4.00 -2.51 7.40
C CYS A 103 -5.17 -1.97 6.57
N HIS A 104 -6.23 -2.76 6.46
CA HIS A 104 -7.45 -2.41 5.73
C HIS A 104 -8.64 -2.47 6.69
N TYR A 105 -9.46 -1.40 6.68
CA TYR A 105 -10.77 -1.43 7.32
C TYR A 105 -11.78 -2.00 6.34
N LEU A 106 -12.51 -3.02 6.76
CA LEU A 106 -13.34 -3.84 5.89
C LEU A 106 -14.83 -3.66 6.19
N THR A 107 -15.64 -4.07 5.23
CA THR A 107 -17.05 -4.41 5.43
C THR A 107 -17.18 -5.92 5.55
N GLY A 108 -17.98 -6.44 6.48
CA GLY A 108 -18.21 -7.88 6.62
C GLY A 108 -18.14 -8.36 8.06
N GLU A 109 -17.76 -9.62 8.25
CA GLU A 109 -17.70 -10.27 9.55
C GLU A 109 -16.57 -9.72 10.44
N PHE A 110 -15.44 -9.37 9.85
CA PHE A 110 -14.29 -8.76 10.51
C PHE A 110 -14.12 -7.31 10.11
N ASP A 111 -13.70 -6.47 11.05
CA ASP A 111 -13.54 -5.03 10.84
C ASP A 111 -12.22 -4.70 10.14
N PHE A 112 -11.15 -5.44 10.40
CA PHE A 112 -9.82 -5.17 9.87
C PHE A 112 -9.17 -6.41 9.28
N LEU A 113 -8.34 -6.18 8.24
CA LEU A 113 -7.38 -7.15 7.72
C LEU A 113 -5.99 -6.54 7.79
N LEU A 114 -5.10 -7.25 8.49
CA LEU A 114 -3.69 -6.87 8.65
C LEU A 114 -2.83 -7.81 7.83
N LYS A 115 -1.84 -7.28 7.12
CA LYS A 115 -0.72 -8.06 6.57
C LYS A 115 0.47 -7.94 7.50
N ILE A 116 0.85 -9.03 8.12
CA ILE A 116 1.96 -9.14 9.07
C ILE A 116 3.12 -9.83 8.38
N VAL A 117 4.31 -9.22 8.48
CA VAL A 117 5.55 -9.76 7.92
C VAL A 117 6.57 -9.86 9.06
N THR A 118 7.10 -11.06 9.29
CA THR A 118 7.96 -11.33 10.45
C THR A 118 8.93 -12.48 10.15
N ASP A 119 9.89 -12.67 11.04
CA ASP A 119 10.96 -13.67 10.91
C ASP A 119 10.51 -15.11 11.26
N SER A 120 9.57 -15.25 12.20
CA SER A 120 9.26 -16.56 12.77
C SER A 120 7.83 -16.70 13.27
N SER A 121 7.40 -17.95 13.49
CA SER A 121 6.10 -18.24 14.12
C SER A 121 6.04 -17.77 15.58
N SER A 122 7.17 -17.74 16.29
CA SER A 122 7.25 -17.22 17.66
C SER A 122 7.00 -15.72 17.69
N SER A 123 7.61 -14.98 16.76
CA SER A 123 7.36 -13.55 16.61
C SER A 123 5.92 -13.26 16.20
N LEU A 124 5.35 -14.07 15.28
CA LEU A 124 3.94 -13.96 14.92
C LEU A 124 3.01 -14.19 16.13
N GLU A 125 3.31 -15.18 16.94
CA GLU A 125 2.53 -15.48 18.17
C GLU A 125 2.55 -14.29 19.14
N GLN A 126 3.70 -13.66 19.31
CA GLN A 126 3.82 -12.46 20.15
C GLN A 126 3.01 -11.28 19.59
N ILE A 127 3.09 -11.04 18.28
CA ILE A 127 2.31 -10.00 17.61
C ILE A 127 0.81 -10.27 17.77
N HIS A 128 0.39 -11.50 17.53
CA HIS A 128 -1.00 -11.94 17.70
C HIS A 128 -1.49 -11.70 19.13
N ARG A 129 -0.69 -12.09 20.14
CA ARG A 129 -1.02 -11.88 21.56
C ARG A 129 -1.18 -10.40 21.87
N ASN A 130 -0.28 -9.55 21.38
CA ASN A 130 -0.32 -8.11 21.60
C ASN A 130 -1.61 -7.50 21.03
N ILE A 131 -1.96 -7.85 19.79
CA ILE A 131 -3.19 -7.35 19.16
C ILE A 131 -4.43 -7.89 19.87
N LYS A 132 -4.47 -9.19 20.18
CA LYS A 132 -5.62 -9.82 20.84
C LYS A 132 -5.85 -9.30 22.27
N SER A 133 -4.82 -8.83 22.95
CA SER A 133 -4.93 -8.28 24.29
C SER A 133 -5.34 -6.81 24.33
N MET A 134 -5.48 -6.15 23.19
CA MET A 134 -5.94 -4.77 23.15
C MET A 134 -7.40 -4.64 23.60
N PRO A 135 -7.71 -3.60 24.37
CA PRO A 135 -9.09 -3.31 24.76
C PRO A 135 -10.00 -3.22 23.53
N GLY A 136 -11.13 -3.91 23.59
CA GLY A 136 -12.12 -3.90 22.53
C GLY A 136 -11.89 -4.85 21.37
N VAL A 137 -10.79 -5.58 21.32
CA VAL A 137 -10.63 -6.67 20.35
C VAL A 137 -11.46 -7.86 20.80
N SER A 138 -12.50 -8.18 20.04
CA SER A 138 -13.45 -9.26 20.33
C SER A 138 -13.04 -10.60 19.70
N ALA A 139 -12.52 -10.55 18.48
CA ALA A 139 -12.11 -11.75 17.75
C ALA A 139 -10.88 -11.49 16.86
N THR A 140 -10.10 -12.53 16.64
CA THR A 140 -8.99 -12.54 15.69
C THR A 140 -8.96 -13.88 14.95
N LYS A 141 -8.60 -13.84 13.66
CA LYS A 141 -8.39 -15.03 12.84
C LYS A 141 -7.13 -14.82 12.01
N THR A 142 -6.19 -15.75 12.10
CA THR A 142 -4.89 -15.61 11.44
C THR A 142 -4.70 -16.72 10.40
N HIS A 143 -4.25 -16.32 9.21
CA HIS A 143 -3.93 -17.20 8.10
C HIS A 143 -2.46 -17.05 7.74
N PHE A 144 -1.73 -18.17 7.67
CA PHE A 144 -0.39 -18.20 7.10
C PHE A 144 -0.47 -18.08 5.58
N VAL A 145 0.31 -17.18 5.00
CA VAL A 145 0.46 -17.08 3.55
C VAL A 145 1.48 -18.13 3.10
N LEU A 146 1.01 -19.19 2.44
CA LEU A 146 1.89 -20.21 1.90
C LEU A 146 2.70 -19.71 0.71
N LYS A 147 2.09 -18.87 -0.13
CA LYS A 147 2.72 -18.27 -1.31
C LYS A 147 1.95 -17.05 -1.76
N THR A 148 2.65 -15.98 -2.04
CA THR A 148 2.10 -14.82 -2.77
C THR A 148 2.15 -15.11 -4.27
N ILE A 149 1.01 -15.11 -4.94
CA ILE A 149 0.90 -15.39 -6.37
C ILE A 149 1.09 -14.13 -7.20
N LYS A 150 0.64 -13.00 -6.68
CA LYS A 150 0.74 -11.69 -7.32
C LYS A 150 0.93 -10.62 -6.26
N ASP A 151 1.94 -9.78 -6.46
CA ASP A 151 2.27 -8.64 -5.58
C ASP A 151 2.60 -7.42 -6.46
N GLU A 152 1.57 -6.72 -6.90
CA GLU A 152 1.68 -5.49 -7.68
C GLU A 152 1.25 -4.30 -6.83
N VAL A 153 2.17 -3.36 -6.58
CA VAL A 153 1.95 -2.18 -5.72
C VAL A 153 0.89 -1.23 -6.28
N ALA A 154 0.77 -1.15 -7.60
CA ALA A 154 -0.17 -0.24 -8.26
C ALA A 154 -0.80 -0.89 -9.48
N THR A 155 -2.11 -0.75 -9.59
CA THR A 155 -2.87 -1.08 -10.80
C THR A 155 -3.15 0.19 -11.59
N LEU A 156 -3.06 0.10 -12.91
CA LEU A 156 -3.41 1.20 -13.81
C LEU A 156 -4.54 0.73 -14.73
N PRO A 157 -5.47 1.61 -15.11
CA PRO A 157 -6.51 1.27 -16.05
C PRO A 157 -5.89 0.90 -17.41
N GLU A 158 -6.49 -0.06 -18.10
CA GLU A 158 -6.04 -0.45 -19.45
C GLU A 158 -6.36 0.65 -20.46
N HIS A 159 -7.51 1.27 -20.31
CA HIS A 159 -8.00 2.36 -21.18
C HIS A 159 -8.57 3.50 -20.31
N LEU A 160 -8.50 4.72 -20.84
CA LEU A 160 -9.30 5.85 -20.38
C LEU A 160 -10.57 5.88 -21.22
N GLU A 161 -11.70 5.92 -20.57
CA GLU A 161 -12.98 6.23 -21.23
C GLU A 161 -13.09 7.70 -21.61
#